data_ec22123ee14557c71e41fe6002bc71ff
#
_entry.id   ec22123ee14557c71e41fe6002bc71ff
#
_cell.length_a   1.000
_cell.length_b   1.000
_cell.length_c   1.000
_cell.angle_alpha   90.00
_cell.angle_beta   90.00
_cell.angle_gamma   90.00
#
_symmetry.space_group_name_H-M   'P 1'
#
loop_
_entity.id
_entity.type
_entity.pdbx_description
1 polymer ?
#
loop_
_entity_poly.entity_id
_entity_poly.type
_entity_poly.pdbx_seq_one_letter_code
_entity_poly.pdbx_strand_id
1 'polypeptide(L)'
;TLEDVLYVGDSITDVEAFRLVRANGGLAVSFNGNSYAVREAEVAVLSDSNLVTAVMADLFCKLDKKQTLKALSSWSYDVLSKNKVDETLLKQLSTLYPDALPKVQIVTAKNMESLIKESSEFRKKVRGVAVGRLG
;
A
#
# COMPACT_ATOMS: atom_id res chain seq x y z
N THR A 1 18.84 -7.69 4.89
CA THR A 1 18.07 -8.47 5.87
C THR A 1 16.58 -8.28 5.68
N LEU A 2 15.77 -9.12 6.33
CA LEU A 2 14.30 -9.02 6.20
C LEU A 2 13.72 -7.72 6.75
N GLU A 3 14.42 -7.04 7.65
CA GLU A 3 14.00 -5.72 8.12
C GLU A 3 14.03 -4.64 7.04
N ASP A 4 14.76 -4.88 5.97
CA ASP A 4 14.87 -3.97 4.82
C ASP A 4 13.87 -4.31 3.71
N VAL A 5 13.02 -5.31 3.91
CA VAL A 5 12.08 -5.78 2.90
C VAL A 5 10.72 -5.09 3.05
N LEU A 6 10.25 -4.50 1.97
CA LEU A 6 8.87 -4.11 1.78
C LEU A 6 8.24 -5.16 0.87
N TYR A 7 7.29 -5.93 1.40
CA TYR A 7 6.62 -6.99 0.66
C TYR A 7 5.19 -6.58 0.32
N VAL A 8 4.85 -6.66 -0.96
CA VAL A 8 3.53 -6.29 -1.47
C VAL A 8 2.84 -7.56 -1.98
N GLY A 9 1.61 -7.79 -1.54
CA GLY A 9 0.84 -8.94 -1.96
C GLY A 9 -0.65 -8.68 -1.93
N ASP A 10 -1.47 -9.63 -2.39
CA ASP A 10 -2.90 -9.41 -2.58
C ASP A 10 -3.80 -10.60 -2.25
N SER A 11 -3.24 -11.73 -1.86
CA SER A 11 -4.04 -12.96 -1.70
C SER A 11 -3.51 -13.91 -0.63
N ILE A 12 -4.20 -15.04 -0.46
CA ILE A 12 -3.85 -16.07 0.52
C ILE A 12 -2.42 -16.59 0.32
N THR A 13 -1.92 -16.61 -0.90
CA THR A 13 -0.55 -17.08 -1.19
C THR A 13 0.52 -16.18 -0.61
N ASP A 14 0.17 -14.95 -0.22
CA ASP A 14 1.10 -13.98 0.36
C ASP A 14 1.14 -14.01 1.90
N VAL A 15 0.23 -14.74 2.54
CA VAL A 15 0.06 -14.71 4.00
C VAL A 15 1.33 -15.11 4.74
N GLU A 16 1.98 -16.21 4.34
CA GLU A 16 3.20 -16.65 5.00
C GLU A 16 4.36 -15.66 4.83
N ALA A 17 4.48 -15.08 3.65
CA ALA A 17 5.49 -14.05 3.37
C ALA A 17 5.22 -12.79 4.20
N PHE A 18 3.98 -12.36 4.32
CA PHE A 18 3.61 -11.23 5.19
C PHE A 18 4.03 -11.49 6.64
N ARG A 19 3.71 -12.67 7.17
CA ARG A 19 4.06 -13.04 8.54
C ARG A 19 5.56 -13.06 8.76
N LEU A 20 6.31 -13.62 7.82
CA LEU A 20 7.76 -13.69 7.89
C LEU A 20 8.39 -12.29 7.88
N VAL A 21 7.97 -11.44 6.97
CA VAL A 21 8.48 -10.06 6.84
C VAL A 21 8.17 -9.25 8.10
N ARG A 22 6.94 -9.31 8.59
CA ARG A 22 6.53 -8.60 9.81
C ARG A 22 7.32 -9.06 11.04
N ALA A 23 7.49 -10.37 11.20
CA ALA A 23 8.21 -10.94 12.33
C ALA A 23 9.69 -10.51 12.36
N ASN A 24 10.23 -10.11 11.23
CA ASN A 24 11.64 -9.72 11.08
C ASN A 24 11.84 -8.22 10.84
N GLY A 25 10.83 -7.40 11.15
CA GLY A 25 10.96 -5.95 11.11
C GLY A 25 10.75 -5.30 9.76
N GLY A 26 10.40 -6.06 8.73
CA GLY A 26 10.04 -5.53 7.42
C GLY A 26 8.60 -5.03 7.37
N LEU A 27 8.18 -4.51 6.24
CA LEU A 27 6.88 -3.89 6.03
C LEU A 27 6.02 -4.73 5.06
N ALA A 28 4.85 -5.17 5.53
CA ALA A 28 3.91 -5.96 4.75
C ALA A 28 2.74 -5.10 4.26
N VAL A 29 2.53 -5.06 2.94
CA VAL A 29 1.55 -4.19 2.28
C VAL A 29 0.57 -5.02 1.46
N SER A 30 -0.72 -4.84 1.72
CA SER A 30 -1.80 -5.37 0.88
C SER A 30 -2.09 -4.36 -0.24
N PHE A 31 -1.96 -4.79 -1.49
CA PHE A 31 -2.29 -3.98 -2.67
C PHE A 31 -3.53 -4.55 -3.34
N ASN A 32 -4.65 -3.85 -3.22
CA ASN A 32 -5.95 -4.31 -3.73
C ASN A 32 -6.24 -5.73 -3.27
N GLY A 33 -5.95 -6.01 -2.00
CA GLY A 33 -5.96 -7.36 -1.47
C GLY A 33 -7.35 -7.88 -1.15
N ASN A 34 -7.46 -9.21 -1.14
CA ASN A 34 -8.63 -9.90 -0.60
C ASN A 34 -8.55 -9.93 0.93
N SER A 35 -9.54 -10.58 1.57
CA SER A 35 -9.62 -10.63 3.03
C SER A 35 -8.35 -11.21 3.68
N TYR A 36 -7.76 -12.23 3.08
CA TYR A 36 -6.55 -12.87 3.60
C TYR A 36 -5.37 -11.88 3.65
N ALA A 37 -5.15 -11.14 2.57
CA ALA A 37 -4.05 -10.18 2.47
C ALA A 37 -4.25 -9.01 3.44
N VAL A 38 -5.44 -8.42 3.49
CA VAL A 38 -5.71 -7.29 4.39
C VAL A 38 -5.52 -7.69 5.86
N ARG A 39 -5.96 -8.89 6.26
CA ARG A 39 -5.83 -9.35 7.65
C ARG A 39 -4.39 -9.47 8.11
N GLU A 40 -3.48 -9.82 7.22
CA GLU A 40 -2.08 -10.07 7.57
C GLU A 40 -1.15 -8.89 7.29
N ALA A 41 -1.61 -7.90 6.52
CA ALA A 41 -0.81 -6.73 6.18
C ALA A 41 -0.81 -5.69 7.31
N GLU A 42 0.22 -4.84 7.30
CA GLU A 42 0.29 -3.68 8.18
C GLU A 42 -0.30 -2.44 7.52
N VAL A 43 -0.27 -2.40 6.20
CA VAL A 43 -0.77 -1.28 5.39
C VAL A 43 -1.65 -1.84 4.28
N ALA A 44 -2.78 -1.21 4.04
CA ALA A 44 -3.67 -1.52 2.92
C ALA A 44 -3.67 -0.38 1.92
N VAL A 45 -3.47 -0.72 0.65
CA VAL A 45 -3.47 0.20 -0.48
C VAL A 45 -4.61 -0.17 -1.43
N LEU A 46 -5.42 0.80 -1.81
CA LEU A 46 -6.43 0.68 -2.83
C LEU A 46 -6.09 1.67 -3.96
N SER A 47 -5.57 1.15 -5.05
CA SER A 47 -5.08 1.98 -6.16
C SER A 47 -5.19 1.24 -7.49
N ASP A 48 -5.45 1.97 -8.55
CA ASP A 48 -5.42 1.45 -9.92
C ASP A 48 -4.03 1.57 -10.56
N SER A 49 -3.05 2.10 -9.82
CA SER A 49 -1.67 2.28 -10.29
C SER A 49 -0.67 1.77 -9.25
N ASN A 50 0.38 1.11 -9.73
CA ASN A 50 1.51 0.65 -8.93
C ASN A 50 2.43 1.80 -8.46
N LEU A 51 2.19 3.01 -8.92
CA LEU A 51 3.03 4.17 -8.58
C LEU A 51 3.04 4.43 -7.06
N VAL A 52 1.92 4.15 -6.39
CA VAL A 52 1.81 4.27 -4.92
C VAL A 52 2.82 3.37 -4.22
N THR A 53 3.00 2.14 -4.71
CA THR A 53 3.98 1.21 -4.11
C THR A 53 5.41 1.66 -4.34
N ALA A 54 5.71 2.27 -5.48
CA ALA A 54 7.02 2.86 -5.74
C ALA A 54 7.32 4.00 -4.78
N VAL A 55 6.34 4.85 -4.50
CA VAL A 55 6.46 5.94 -3.51
C VAL A 55 6.69 5.38 -2.11
N MET A 56 5.96 4.35 -1.72
CA MET A 56 6.14 3.69 -0.43
C MET A 56 7.54 3.06 -0.29
N ALA A 57 8.03 2.45 -1.36
CA ALA A 57 9.38 1.89 -1.39
C ALA A 57 10.43 2.98 -1.21
N ASP A 58 10.25 4.12 -1.84
CA ASP A 58 11.17 5.27 -1.69
C ASP A 58 11.17 5.79 -0.25
N LEU A 59 9.99 5.90 0.37
CA LEU A 59 9.89 6.25 1.80
C LEU A 59 10.64 5.24 2.67
N PHE A 60 10.39 3.97 2.45
CA PHE A 60 10.97 2.89 3.27
C PHE A 60 12.49 2.80 3.10
N CYS A 61 13.03 3.18 1.95
CA CYS A 61 14.48 3.27 1.73
C CYS A 61 15.12 4.42 2.51
N LYS A 62 14.38 5.49 2.78
CA LYS A 62 14.88 6.71 3.44
C LYS A 62 14.61 6.76 4.93
N LEU A 63 13.58 6.04 5.38
CA LEU A 63 13.09 6.05 6.75
C LEU A 63 13.15 4.65 7.34
N ASP A 64 13.18 4.54 8.67
CA ASP A 64 12.96 3.25 9.31
C ASP A 64 11.47 2.86 9.24
N LYS A 65 11.14 1.64 9.66
CA LYS A 65 9.77 1.13 9.62
C LYS A 65 8.80 2.03 10.41
N LYS A 66 9.20 2.42 11.62
CA LYS A 66 8.37 3.25 12.49
C LYS A 66 8.06 4.60 11.87
N GLN A 67 9.07 5.26 11.31
CA GLN A 67 8.92 6.55 10.64
C GLN A 67 8.11 6.42 9.35
N THR A 68 8.30 5.34 8.60
CA THR A 68 7.50 5.04 7.41
C THR A 68 6.03 4.88 7.75
N LEU A 69 5.70 4.07 8.77
CA LEU A 69 4.32 3.88 9.21
C LEU A 69 3.69 5.20 9.68
N LYS A 70 4.46 6.03 10.38
CA LYS A 70 4.01 7.36 10.80
C LYS A 70 3.67 8.24 9.59
N ALA A 71 4.54 8.27 8.58
CA ALA A 71 4.30 9.03 7.35
C ALA A 71 3.04 8.51 6.62
N LEU A 72 2.87 7.19 6.53
CA LEU A 72 1.71 6.58 5.89
C LEU A 72 0.40 6.85 6.65
N SER A 73 0.47 6.99 7.98
CA SER A 73 -0.71 7.35 8.79
C SER A 73 -1.23 8.76 8.52
N SER A 74 -0.38 9.62 7.97
CA SER A 74 -0.71 11.00 7.55
C SER A 74 -0.54 11.16 6.04
N TRP A 75 -0.97 10.17 5.28
CA TRP A 75 -0.80 10.06 3.83
C TRP A 75 -1.33 11.29 3.10
N SER A 76 -0.42 12.08 2.54
CA SER A 76 -0.73 13.32 1.83
C SER A 76 0.49 13.77 1.02
N TYR A 77 0.29 14.64 0.03
CA TYR A 77 1.39 15.22 -0.73
C TYR A 77 2.37 16.00 0.16
N ASP A 78 1.86 16.74 1.15
CA ASP A 78 2.68 17.47 2.10
C ASP A 78 3.65 16.54 2.85
N VAL A 79 3.14 15.43 3.36
CA VAL A 79 3.95 14.45 4.10
C VAL A 79 4.99 13.83 3.19
N LEU A 80 4.61 13.48 1.96
CA LEU A 80 5.53 12.91 0.97
C LEU A 80 6.65 13.88 0.63
N SER A 81 6.31 15.14 0.42
CA SER A 81 7.30 16.19 0.14
C SER A 81 8.22 16.44 1.32
N LYS A 82 7.70 16.52 2.54
CA LYS A 82 8.49 16.71 3.77
C LYS A 82 9.47 15.57 4.03
N ASN A 83 9.11 14.36 3.66
CA ASN A 83 9.96 13.17 3.79
C ASN A 83 10.85 12.94 2.56
N LYS A 84 10.92 13.92 1.68
CA LYS A 84 11.86 13.95 0.54
C LYS A 84 11.67 12.78 -0.42
N VAL A 85 10.43 12.37 -0.65
CA VAL A 85 10.12 11.42 -1.71
C VAL A 85 10.65 11.97 -3.04
N ASP A 86 11.18 11.12 -3.86
CA ASP A 86 11.73 11.46 -5.17
C ASP A 86 10.78 12.36 -5.96
N GLU A 87 11.29 13.50 -6.44
CA GLU A 87 10.48 14.52 -7.13
C GLU A 87 9.84 14.01 -8.42
N THR A 88 10.53 13.12 -9.14
CA THR A 88 9.98 12.51 -10.35
C THR A 88 8.78 11.64 -10.03
N LEU A 89 8.87 10.82 -8.95
CA LEU A 89 7.74 10.02 -8.48
C LEU A 89 6.57 10.88 -8.04
N LEU A 90 6.83 11.95 -7.29
CA LEU A 90 5.79 12.89 -6.85
C LEU A 90 5.09 13.56 -8.02
N LYS A 91 5.85 13.97 -9.02
CA LYS A 91 5.31 14.60 -10.22
C LYS A 91 4.43 13.63 -11.00
N GLN A 92 4.86 12.38 -11.18
CA GLN A 92 4.08 11.35 -11.83
C GLN A 92 2.79 11.06 -11.05
N LEU A 93 2.90 10.97 -9.72
CA LEU A 93 1.75 10.72 -8.85
C LEU A 93 0.73 11.85 -8.93
N SER A 94 1.18 13.11 -8.87
CA SER A 94 0.29 14.28 -8.97
C SER A 94 -0.34 14.44 -10.35
N THR A 95 0.30 13.95 -11.39
CA THR A 95 -0.27 13.92 -12.73
C THR A 95 -1.43 12.93 -12.83
N LEU A 96 -1.28 11.74 -12.21
CA LEU A 96 -2.35 10.73 -12.18
C LEU A 96 -3.46 11.09 -11.19
N TYR A 97 -3.11 11.69 -10.07
CA TYR A 97 -4.03 11.96 -8.96
C TYR A 97 -3.93 13.43 -8.52
N PRO A 98 -4.38 14.39 -9.38
CA PRO A 98 -4.23 15.81 -9.06
C PRO A 98 -5.12 16.28 -7.90
N ASP A 99 -6.27 15.63 -7.69
CA ASP A 99 -7.25 16.05 -6.69
C ASP A 99 -7.13 15.30 -5.36
N ALA A 100 -6.97 13.97 -5.44
CA ALA A 100 -6.91 13.12 -4.26
C ALA A 100 -6.03 11.91 -4.50
N LEU A 101 -5.18 11.58 -3.52
CA LEU A 101 -4.35 10.39 -3.55
C LEU A 101 -5.20 9.12 -3.44
N PRO A 102 -4.74 8.00 -4.01
CA PRO A 102 -5.31 6.68 -3.73
C PRO A 102 -5.31 6.40 -2.23
N LYS A 103 -6.19 5.52 -1.80
CA LYS A 103 -6.34 5.19 -0.38
C LYS A 103 -5.15 4.37 0.11
N VAL A 104 -4.52 4.86 1.17
CA VAL A 104 -3.48 4.16 1.92
C VAL A 104 -3.83 4.28 3.39
N GLN A 105 -3.99 3.15 4.07
CA GLN A 105 -4.32 3.15 5.50
C GLN A 105 -3.53 2.10 6.25
N ILE A 106 -3.12 2.43 7.47
CA ILE A 106 -2.59 1.47 8.42
C ILE A 106 -3.73 0.55 8.84
N VAL A 107 -3.52 -0.75 8.79
CA VAL A 107 -4.52 -1.74 9.22
C VAL A 107 -4.49 -1.84 10.75
N THR A 108 -5.64 -1.65 11.37
CA THR A 108 -5.82 -1.77 12.82
C THR A 108 -6.98 -2.73 13.09
N ALA A 109 -7.09 -3.22 14.32
CA ALA A 109 -8.23 -4.04 14.74
C ALA A 109 -9.55 -3.30 14.50
N LYS A 110 -9.56 -1.98 14.68
CA LYS A 110 -10.74 -1.14 14.56
C LYS A 110 -11.21 -0.98 13.10
N ASN A 111 -10.30 -0.84 12.14
CA ASN A 111 -10.67 -0.59 10.74
C ASN A 111 -10.60 -1.83 9.84
N MET A 112 -10.13 -2.96 10.34
CA MET A 112 -9.83 -4.15 9.54
C MET A 112 -11.02 -4.64 8.73
N GLU A 113 -12.18 -4.83 9.34
CA GLU A 113 -13.37 -5.35 8.65
C GLU A 113 -13.86 -4.38 7.57
N SER A 114 -13.86 -3.10 7.85
CA SER A 114 -14.21 -2.05 6.90
C SER A 114 -13.24 -2.02 5.71
N LEU A 115 -11.93 -2.12 5.99
CA LEU A 115 -10.91 -2.18 4.94
C LEU A 115 -11.01 -3.44 4.08
N ILE A 116 -11.32 -4.58 4.68
CA ILE A 116 -11.53 -5.84 3.94
C ILE A 116 -12.66 -5.65 2.92
N LYS A 117 -13.77 -5.09 3.36
CA LYS A 117 -14.93 -4.84 2.49
C LYS A 117 -14.56 -3.89 1.35
N GLU A 118 -13.97 -2.75 1.66
CA GLU A 118 -13.57 -1.76 0.66
C GLU A 118 -12.53 -2.32 -0.32
N SER A 119 -11.52 -3.00 0.20
CA SER A 119 -10.45 -3.57 -0.62
C SER A 119 -10.98 -4.67 -1.55
N SER A 120 -11.86 -5.54 -1.04
CA SER A 120 -12.48 -6.60 -1.84
C SER A 120 -13.35 -6.03 -2.96
N GLU A 121 -14.12 -4.99 -2.68
CA GLU A 121 -14.93 -4.31 -3.70
C GLU A 121 -14.07 -3.60 -4.74
N PHE A 122 -13.03 -2.91 -4.30
CA PHE A 122 -12.09 -2.21 -5.19
C PHE A 122 -11.37 -3.20 -6.11
N ARG A 123 -10.92 -4.34 -5.56
CA ARG A 123 -10.27 -5.42 -6.29
C ARG A 123 -11.16 -5.94 -7.43
N LYS A 124 -12.43 -6.16 -7.16
CA LYS A 124 -13.41 -6.59 -8.16
C LYS A 124 -13.58 -5.55 -9.26
N LYS A 125 -13.67 -4.29 -8.89
CA LYS A 125 -13.81 -3.18 -9.81
C LYS A 125 -12.60 -3.06 -10.76
N VAL A 126 -11.40 -3.12 -10.23
CA VAL A 126 -10.17 -3.05 -11.02
C VAL A 126 -10.06 -4.24 -11.96
N ARG A 127 -10.34 -5.45 -11.50
CA ARG A 127 -10.34 -6.67 -12.31
C ARG A 127 -11.44 -6.64 -13.38
N GLY A 128 -12.61 -6.13 -13.05
CA GLY A 128 -13.71 -5.97 -14.00
C GLY A 128 -13.34 -5.04 -15.15
N VAL A 129 -12.68 -3.93 -14.86
CA VAL A 129 -12.18 -2.99 -15.89
C VAL A 129 -11.13 -3.68 -16.77
N ALA A 130 -10.18 -4.41 -16.15
CA ALA A 130 -9.14 -5.13 -16.89
C ALA A 130 -9.75 -6.19 -17.84
N VAL A 131 -10.71 -6.96 -17.36
CA VAL A 131 -11.43 -7.96 -18.18
C VAL A 131 -12.21 -7.28 -19.30
N GLY A 132 -12.88 -6.17 -19.02
CA GLY A 132 -13.60 -5.38 -20.03
C GLY A 132 -12.70 -4.87 -21.16
N ARG A 133 -11.44 -4.54 -20.84
CA ARG A 133 -10.46 -4.12 -21.86
C ARG A 133 -9.97 -5.28 -22.73
N LEU A 134 -10.03 -6.50 -22.22
CA LEU A 134 -9.63 -7.70 -22.98
C LEU A 134 -10.75 -8.19 -23.91
N GLY A 135 -11.97 -7.85 -23.59
CA GLY A 135 -13.14 -8.19 -24.39
C GLY A 135 -13.48 -7.12 -25.37
#